data_688c86ae41e18cbd7ceaa6433aff44c6
#
_entry.id   688c86ae41e18cbd7ceaa6433aff44c6
#
_cell.length_a   1.000
_cell.length_b   1.000
_cell.length_c   1.000
_cell.angle_alpha   90.00
_cell.angle_beta   90.00
_cell.angle_gamma   90.00
#
_symmetry.space_group_name_H-M   'P 1'
#
loop_
_entity.id
_entity.type
_entity.pdbx_description
1 polymer ?
#
loop_
_entity_poly.entity_id
_entity_poly.type
_entity_poly.pdbx_seq_one_letter_code
_entity_poly.pdbx_strand_id
1 'polypeptide(L)'
;VLRADDPDEVMETDDVVAALLRLADQVDLPGRRAAMFGGEHINVTEDRAVLHTALRLPRDAELLVDGQDVVADVHEVLDKMYAFAEKVRSGEWVGVTGKRIETVVNIGIGGSDLGPVMVYEALIPYVQDGLTCRFVSNIDPADCAEKVADLDPETTLFIVASKTFTTLETLTNARMARDWFLGTLVDGGVIEDTDDARRGAIAKHFVAVSTALDKVAEFGIDPVNAFGFWNWVGGRYSVDSAVGLPVAIAIGPDGFRDFLAGFHAVDQHFLTEAPERNVPLLMGLLNVWYVNFF
;
A
#
# COMPACT_ATOMS: atom_id res chain seq x y z
N VAL A 1 -10.39 -36.08 2.97
CA VAL A 1 -9.40 -36.68 2.05
C VAL A 1 -10.19 -37.17 0.86
N LEU A 2 -10.09 -36.45 -0.26
CA LEU A 2 -10.61 -36.89 -1.54
C LEU A 2 -9.71 -38.02 -2.03
N ARG A 3 -10.18 -39.26 -1.91
CA ARG A 3 -9.55 -40.42 -2.57
C ARG A 3 -10.52 -40.86 -3.66
N ALA A 4 -10.06 -40.90 -4.88
CA ALA A 4 -10.67 -41.73 -5.87
C ALA A 4 -10.38 -43.19 -5.48
N ASP A 5 -11.39 -43.98 -5.21
CA ASP A 5 -11.22 -45.40 -4.88
C ASP A 5 -10.86 -46.23 -6.14
N ASP A 6 -11.01 -45.63 -7.33
CA ASP A 6 -10.64 -46.18 -8.62
C ASP A 6 -9.72 -45.15 -9.37
N PRO A 7 -8.47 -45.52 -9.74
CA PRO A 7 -7.57 -44.62 -10.48
C PRO A 7 -8.05 -44.32 -11.92
N ASP A 8 -9.02 -45.06 -12.43
CA ASP A 8 -9.60 -44.87 -13.77
C ASP A 8 -10.92 -44.03 -13.73
N GLU A 9 -11.38 -43.66 -12.54
CA GLU A 9 -12.57 -42.81 -12.38
C GLU A 9 -12.18 -41.33 -12.61
N VAL A 10 -12.53 -40.79 -13.77
CA VAL A 10 -12.43 -39.35 -14.06
C VAL A 10 -13.54 -38.66 -13.29
N MET A 11 -13.18 -37.99 -12.19
CA MET A 11 -14.14 -37.14 -11.46
C MET A 11 -14.66 -36.04 -12.39
N GLU A 12 -15.96 -35.92 -12.52
CA GLU A 12 -16.55 -34.79 -13.22
C GLU A 12 -16.29 -33.49 -12.47
N THR A 13 -16.16 -32.38 -13.19
CA THR A 13 -15.84 -31.08 -12.61
C THR A 13 -16.81 -30.69 -11.48
N ASP A 14 -18.09 -31.03 -11.63
CA ASP A 14 -19.13 -30.74 -10.63
C ASP A 14 -18.91 -31.52 -9.33
N ASP A 15 -18.42 -32.76 -9.41
CA ASP A 15 -18.11 -33.58 -8.23
C ASP A 15 -16.92 -33.03 -7.44
N VAL A 16 -15.90 -32.53 -8.15
CA VAL A 16 -14.74 -31.86 -7.54
C VAL A 16 -15.18 -30.60 -6.81
N VAL A 17 -15.96 -29.73 -7.44
CA VAL A 17 -16.48 -28.51 -6.82
C VAL A 17 -17.34 -28.84 -5.60
N ALA A 18 -18.24 -29.81 -5.71
CA ALA A 18 -19.08 -30.24 -4.60
C ALA A 18 -18.26 -30.79 -3.42
N ALA A 19 -17.17 -31.53 -3.69
CA ALA A 19 -16.27 -32.02 -2.66
C ALA A 19 -15.48 -30.91 -1.99
N LEU A 20 -15.00 -29.92 -2.75
CA LEU A 20 -14.30 -28.73 -2.22
C LEU A 20 -15.22 -27.85 -1.37
N LEU A 21 -16.49 -27.69 -1.76
CA LEU A 21 -17.48 -26.97 -0.95
C LEU A 21 -17.76 -27.70 0.38
N ARG A 22 -17.89 -29.02 0.36
CA ARG A 22 -17.99 -29.81 1.61
C ARG A 22 -16.75 -29.66 2.50
N LEU A 23 -15.56 -29.57 1.91
CA LEU A 23 -14.33 -29.31 2.66
C LEU A 23 -14.38 -27.92 3.33
N ALA A 24 -14.87 -26.91 2.61
CA ALA A 24 -15.03 -25.56 3.17
C ALA A 24 -15.95 -25.55 4.40
N ASP A 25 -17.06 -26.29 4.35
CA ASP A 25 -17.99 -26.43 5.48
C ASP A 25 -17.32 -27.18 6.65
N GLN A 26 -16.59 -28.27 6.39
CA GLN A 26 -15.91 -29.05 7.42
C GLN A 26 -14.86 -28.28 8.20
N VAL A 27 -14.21 -27.28 7.57
CA VAL A 27 -13.21 -26.41 8.22
C VAL A 27 -13.82 -25.12 8.76
N ASP A 28 -15.15 -25.01 8.76
CA ASP A 28 -15.88 -23.81 9.18
C ASP A 28 -15.42 -22.53 8.48
N LEU A 29 -15.29 -22.58 7.16
CA LEU A 29 -14.90 -21.40 6.38
C LEU A 29 -15.89 -20.22 6.54
N PRO A 30 -17.21 -20.43 6.61
CA PRO A 30 -18.16 -19.35 6.90
C PRO A 30 -17.90 -18.65 8.24
N GLY A 31 -17.67 -19.39 9.32
CA GLY A 31 -17.33 -18.82 10.63
C GLY A 31 -16.01 -18.06 10.61
N ARG A 32 -14.98 -18.62 9.96
CA ARG A 32 -13.66 -17.96 9.81
C ARG A 32 -13.76 -16.68 8.99
N ARG A 33 -14.58 -16.67 7.94
CA ARG A 33 -14.86 -15.46 7.15
C ARG A 33 -15.56 -14.39 8.01
N ALA A 34 -16.59 -14.78 8.76
CA ALA A 34 -17.28 -13.86 9.67
C ALA A 34 -16.33 -13.27 10.71
N ALA A 35 -15.46 -14.10 11.31
CA ALA A 35 -14.43 -13.67 12.26
C ALA A 35 -13.45 -12.65 11.63
N MET A 36 -13.01 -12.89 10.38
CA MET A 36 -12.15 -11.96 9.66
C MET A 36 -12.82 -10.59 9.44
N PHE A 37 -14.04 -10.56 8.95
CA PHE A 37 -14.79 -9.32 8.72
C PHE A 37 -15.18 -8.62 10.02
N GLY A 38 -15.38 -9.39 11.10
CA GLY A 38 -15.67 -8.88 12.45
C GLY A 38 -14.45 -8.33 13.20
N GLY A 39 -13.25 -8.47 12.66
CA GLY A 39 -12.03 -7.98 13.29
C GLY A 39 -11.52 -8.85 14.44
N GLU A 40 -11.91 -10.14 14.49
CA GLU A 40 -11.34 -11.06 15.47
C GLU A 40 -9.84 -11.31 15.19
N HIS A 41 -9.07 -11.66 16.22
CA HIS A 41 -7.63 -11.92 16.13
C HIS A 41 -7.35 -13.27 15.44
N ILE A 42 -7.68 -13.37 14.15
CA ILE A 42 -7.49 -14.59 13.35
C ILE A 42 -6.01 -14.88 13.02
N ASN A 43 -5.13 -13.90 13.13
CA ASN A 43 -3.69 -14.12 13.09
C ASN A 43 -3.20 -14.53 14.47
N VAL A 44 -3.37 -15.82 14.78
CA VAL A 44 -3.07 -16.39 16.10
C VAL A 44 -1.57 -16.39 16.45
N THR A 45 -0.68 -16.26 15.47
CA THR A 45 0.78 -16.25 15.71
C THR A 45 1.27 -14.89 16.20
N GLU A 46 0.59 -13.82 15.85
CA GLU A 46 0.94 -12.45 16.23
C GLU A 46 -0.15 -11.79 17.08
N ASP A 47 -1.20 -12.55 17.43
CA ASP A 47 -2.35 -12.11 18.23
C ASP A 47 -2.93 -10.79 17.74
N ARG A 48 -3.37 -10.77 16.48
CA ARG A 48 -3.95 -9.57 15.86
C ARG A 48 -5.03 -9.89 14.84
N ALA A 49 -5.88 -8.93 14.58
CA ALA A 49 -6.83 -8.96 13.49
C ALA A 49 -6.11 -8.95 12.12
N VAL A 50 -6.82 -9.40 11.09
CA VAL A 50 -6.42 -9.29 9.67
C VAL A 50 -7.56 -8.56 8.97
N LEU A 51 -7.42 -7.23 8.81
CA LEU A 51 -8.58 -6.37 8.60
C LEU A 51 -8.43 -5.43 7.38
N HIS A 52 -7.84 -5.96 6.31
CA HIS A 52 -7.70 -5.20 5.06
C HIS A 52 -9.04 -4.70 4.53
N THR A 53 -10.14 -5.43 4.81
CA THR A 53 -11.49 -5.05 4.42
C THR A 53 -11.95 -3.72 5.04
N ALA A 54 -11.43 -3.36 6.24
CA ALA A 54 -11.75 -2.08 6.87
C ALA A 54 -11.17 -0.88 6.11
N LEU A 55 -10.06 -1.06 5.36
CA LEU A 55 -9.44 0.02 4.56
C LEU A 55 -10.37 0.59 3.47
N ARG A 56 -11.42 -0.15 3.11
CA ARG A 56 -12.32 0.15 2.00
C ARG A 56 -13.81 0.11 2.37
N LEU A 57 -14.09 0.08 3.68
CA LEU A 57 -15.46 0.26 4.16
C LEU A 57 -15.92 1.71 3.89
N PRO A 58 -17.21 1.90 3.57
CA PRO A 58 -17.78 3.23 3.44
C PRO A 58 -17.71 3.99 4.77
N ARG A 59 -17.67 5.32 4.69
CA ARG A 59 -17.44 6.20 5.84
C ARG A 59 -18.51 6.08 6.96
N ASP A 60 -19.72 5.71 6.61
CA ASP A 60 -20.85 5.51 7.51
C ASP A 60 -20.94 4.10 8.10
N ALA A 61 -20.02 3.21 7.75
CA ALA A 61 -19.91 1.91 8.38
C ALA A 61 -19.30 2.03 9.78
N GLU A 62 -19.70 1.14 10.68
CA GLU A 62 -19.15 1.03 12.03
C GLU A 62 -18.45 -0.31 12.21
N LEU A 63 -17.22 -0.29 12.67
CA LEU A 63 -16.47 -1.49 13.02
C LEU A 63 -15.56 -1.21 14.22
N LEU A 64 -15.92 -1.76 15.37
CA LEU A 64 -15.13 -1.66 16.59
C LEU A 64 -14.21 -2.87 16.74
N VAL A 65 -12.91 -2.62 16.84
CA VAL A 65 -11.88 -3.65 17.10
C VAL A 65 -11.06 -3.19 18.31
N ASP A 66 -10.98 -4.03 19.32
CA ASP A 66 -10.31 -3.71 20.60
C ASP A 66 -10.80 -2.39 21.24
N GLY A 67 -12.06 -2.05 21.02
CA GLY A 67 -12.67 -0.82 21.53
C GLY A 67 -12.39 0.44 20.71
N GLN A 68 -11.72 0.32 19.56
CA GLN A 68 -11.39 1.41 18.66
C GLN A 68 -12.26 1.36 17.40
N ASP A 69 -12.77 2.50 16.95
CA ASP A 69 -13.47 2.61 15.67
C ASP A 69 -12.45 2.67 14.53
N VAL A 70 -12.17 1.50 13.94
CA VAL A 70 -11.16 1.39 12.88
C VAL A 70 -11.59 2.04 11.57
N VAL A 71 -12.89 2.23 11.33
CA VAL A 71 -13.39 2.91 10.12
C VAL A 71 -13.13 4.40 10.21
N ALA A 72 -13.42 5.02 11.36
CA ALA A 72 -13.12 6.43 11.59
C ALA A 72 -11.62 6.72 11.42
N ASP A 73 -10.75 5.88 12.01
CA ASP A 73 -9.30 6.02 11.88
C ASP A 73 -8.83 5.92 10.42
N VAL A 74 -9.35 4.94 9.66
CA VAL A 74 -9.01 4.77 8.24
C VAL A 74 -9.37 6.02 7.44
N HIS A 75 -10.57 6.55 7.65
CA HIS A 75 -11.01 7.74 6.92
C HIS A 75 -10.25 9.01 7.32
N GLU A 76 -9.77 9.12 8.56
CA GLU A 76 -8.88 10.22 8.96
C GLU A 76 -7.55 10.18 8.16
N VAL A 77 -6.94 9.00 8.03
CA VAL A 77 -5.72 8.83 7.23
C VAL A 77 -5.98 9.06 5.75
N LEU A 78 -7.08 8.56 5.20
CA LEU A 78 -7.46 8.78 3.81
C LEU A 78 -7.70 10.26 3.52
N ASP A 79 -8.38 11.00 4.39
CA ASP A 79 -8.60 12.43 4.23
C ASP A 79 -7.27 13.20 4.20
N LYS A 80 -6.33 12.85 5.08
CA LYS A 80 -4.99 13.42 5.09
C LYS A 80 -4.22 13.11 3.80
N MET A 81 -4.29 11.86 3.32
CA MET A 81 -3.68 11.43 2.06
C MET A 81 -4.25 12.20 0.88
N TYR A 82 -5.57 12.29 0.78
CA TYR A 82 -6.25 12.98 -0.30
C TYR A 82 -5.96 14.47 -0.32
N ALA A 83 -5.97 15.10 0.84
CA ALA A 83 -5.61 16.52 0.95
C ALA A 83 -4.16 16.76 0.51
N PHE A 84 -3.23 15.88 0.87
CA PHE A 84 -1.85 15.98 0.44
C PHE A 84 -1.69 15.71 -1.07
N ALA A 85 -2.32 14.66 -1.58
CA ALA A 85 -2.31 14.33 -2.99
C ALA A 85 -2.82 15.51 -3.83
N GLU A 86 -3.92 16.14 -3.42
CA GLU A 86 -4.47 17.29 -4.12
C GLU A 86 -3.54 18.49 -4.11
N LYS A 87 -2.85 18.77 -2.99
CA LYS A 87 -1.84 19.84 -2.93
C LYS A 87 -0.69 19.61 -3.91
N VAL A 88 -0.22 18.38 -4.05
CA VAL A 88 0.83 18.04 -5.04
C VAL A 88 0.29 18.23 -6.46
N ARG A 89 -0.89 17.71 -6.75
CA ARG A 89 -1.54 17.72 -8.06
C ARG A 89 -1.89 19.14 -8.54
N SER A 90 -2.43 19.97 -7.65
CA SER A 90 -2.78 21.36 -7.96
C SER A 90 -1.54 22.25 -8.09
N GLY A 91 -0.39 21.85 -7.55
CA GLY A 91 0.81 22.67 -7.44
C GLY A 91 0.78 23.63 -6.25
N GLU A 92 -0.11 23.42 -5.28
CA GLU A 92 -0.06 24.10 -3.97
C GLU A 92 1.13 23.62 -3.16
N TRP A 93 1.45 22.32 -3.22
CA TRP A 93 2.70 21.79 -2.68
C TRP A 93 3.82 21.98 -3.68
N VAL A 94 4.80 22.77 -3.31
CA VAL A 94 5.94 23.13 -4.16
C VAL A 94 7.27 22.74 -3.51
N GLY A 95 8.26 22.53 -4.35
CA GLY A 95 9.65 22.32 -3.93
C GLY A 95 10.25 23.54 -3.23
N VAL A 96 11.50 23.40 -2.78
CA VAL A 96 12.24 24.44 -2.03
C VAL A 96 12.36 25.75 -2.81
N THR A 97 12.38 25.70 -4.13
CA THR A 97 12.47 26.88 -5.04
C THR A 97 11.12 27.42 -5.49
N GLY A 98 10.00 26.82 -5.05
CA GLY A 98 8.67 27.19 -5.49
C GLY A 98 8.23 26.55 -6.80
N LYS A 99 9.03 25.64 -7.39
CA LYS A 99 8.63 24.83 -8.55
C LYS A 99 7.62 23.76 -8.16
N ARG A 100 6.72 23.44 -9.06
CA ARG A 100 5.76 22.32 -8.90
C ARG A 100 6.50 20.99 -8.84
N ILE A 101 5.92 20.04 -8.14
CA ILE A 101 6.39 18.64 -8.18
C ILE A 101 5.93 18.01 -9.51
N GLU A 102 6.86 17.39 -10.21
CA GLU A 102 6.66 16.68 -11.47
C GLU A 102 6.98 15.19 -11.35
N THR A 103 7.86 14.83 -10.41
CA THR A 103 8.22 13.44 -10.17
C THR A 103 8.04 13.07 -8.70
N VAL A 104 7.42 11.92 -8.47
CA VAL A 104 7.30 11.28 -7.16
C VAL A 104 8.17 10.03 -7.16
N VAL A 105 9.13 9.94 -6.24
CA VAL A 105 9.98 8.75 -6.07
C VAL A 105 9.55 8.01 -4.81
N ASN A 106 8.95 6.84 -4.96
CA ASN A 106 8.59 5.97 -3.84
C ASN A 106 9.76 5.07 -3.48
N ILE A 107 10.22 5.13 -2.26
CA ILE A 107 11.32 4.30 -1.74
C ILE A 107 10.76 3.34 -0.72
N GLY A 108 10.65 2.08 -1.11
CA GLY A 108 10.07 1.01 -0.28
C GLY A 108 10.58 -0.35 -0.74
N ILE A 109 10.25 -1.42 -0.02
CA ILE A 109 10.60 -2.79 -0.40
C ILE A 109 9.42 -3.73 -0.14
N GLY A 110 9.33 -4.80 -0.90
CA GLY A 110 8.26 -5.80 -0.76
C GLY A 110 6.88 -5.17 -0.94
N GLY A 111 6.03 -5.24 0.06
CA GLY A 111 4.66 -4.70 -0.01
C GLY A 111 4.58 -3.18 -0.14
N SER A 112 5.60 -2.45 0.31
CA SER A 112 5.69 -1.00 0.16
C SER A 112 6.16 -0.54 -1.24
N ASP A 113 6.48 -1.48 -2.11
CA ASP A 113 6.90 -1.26 -3.49
C ASP A 113 5.96 -1.95 -4.50
N LEU A 114 5.83 -3.28 -4.41
CA LEU A 114 5.18 -4.10 -5.45
C LEU A 114 3.72 -3.74 -5.69
N GLY A 115 2.95 -3.46 -4.61
CA GLY A 115 1.57 -3.03 -4.74
C GLY A 115 1.45 -1.68 -5.46
N PRO A 116 2.12 -0.62 -4.98
CA PRO A 116 2.15 0.67 -5.66
C PRO A 116 2.63 0.62 -7.12
N VAL A 117 3.72 -0.10 -7.42
CA VAL A 117 4.21 -0.28 -8.81
C VAL A 117 3.13 -0.92 -9.68
N MET A 118 2.58 -2.05 -9.24
CA MET A 118 1.58 -2.79 -10.00
C MET A 118 0.37 -1.91 -10.33
N VAL A 119 -0.14 -1.16 -9.35
CA VAL A 119 -1.32 -0.32 -9.55
C VAL A 119 -0.99 0.89 -10.42
N TYR A 120 0.18 1.53 -10.20
CA TYR A 120 0.62 2.65 -11.04
C TYR A 120 0.74 2.24 -12.51
N GLU A 121 1.43 1.13 -12.80
CA GLU A 121 1.59 0.61 -14.17
C GLU A 121 0.24 0.24 -14.81
N ALA A 122 -0.67 -0.36 -14.04
CA ALA A 122 -2.00 -0.71 -14.54
C ALA A 122 -2.86 0.52 -14.83
N LEU A 123 -2.65 1.62 -14.11
CA LEU A 123 -3.47 2.83 -14.19
C LEU A 123 -2.77 4.02 -14.86
N ILE A 124 -1.68 3.80 -15.60
CA ILE A 124 -0.98 4.83 -16.39
C ILE A 124 -1.94 5.72 -17.22
N PRO A 125 -2.99 5.17 -17.88
CA PRO A 125 -3.93 6.01 -18.64
C PRO A 125 -4.70 7.05 -17.82
N TYR A 126 -4.71 6.92 -16.49
CA TYR A 126 -5.42 7.82 -15.57
C TYR A 126 -4.46 8.74 -14.80
N VAL A 127 -3.16 8.62 -15.02
CA VAL A 127 -2.16 9.47 -14.38
C VAL A 127 -2.29 10.89 -14.91
N GLN A 128 -2.18 11.89 -14.01
CA GLN A 128 -2.23 13.29 -14.39
C GLN A 128 -1.06 13.67 -15.30
N ASP A 129 -1.33 14.38 -16.37
CA ASP A 129 -0.31 14.94 -17.25
C ASP A 129 0.71 15.79 -16.48
N GLY A 130 1.99 15.56 -16.73
CA GLY A 130 3.10 16.26 -16.07
C GLY A 130 3.48 15.68 -14.68
N LEU A 131 2.85 14.58 -14.25
CA LEU A 131 3.27 13.81 -13.09
C LEU A 131 3.79 12.43 -13.49
N THR A 132 4.90 12.02 -12.90
CA THR A 132 5.46 10.67 -13.04
C THR A 132 5.78 10.07 -11.68
N CYS A 133 5.62 8.74 -11.54
CA CYS A 133 6.12 8.02 -10.35
C CYS A 133 7.29 7.12 -10.74
N ARG A 134 8.30 7.08 -9.87
CA ARG A 134 9.42 6.12 -9.92
C ARG A 134 9.46 5.34 -8.62
N PHE A 135 10.00 4.13 -8.68
CA PHE A 135 10.00 3.21 -7.54
C PHE A 135 11.40 2.65 -7.32
N VAL A 136 11.94 2.87 -6.12
CA VAL A 136 13.27 2.40 -5.70
C VAL A 136 13.05 1.33 -4.64
N SER A 137 13.44 0.08 -4.95
CA SER A 137 13.16 -1.07 -4.09
C SER A 137 14.33 -2.02 -3.91
N ASN A 138 15.37 -1.94 -4.74
CA ASN A 138 16.53 -2.82 -4.63
C ASN A 138 17.59 -2.19 -3.72
N ILE A 139 18.28 -3.04 -2.92
CA ILE A 139 19.43 -2.61 -2.11
C ILE A 139 20.67 -2.32 -2.96
N ASP A 140 20.74 -2.81 -4.19
CA ASP A 140 21.81 -2.45 -5.12
C ASP A 140 21.79 -0.93 -5.35
N PRO A 141 22.90 -0.22 -5.07
CA PRO A 141 22.95 1.22 -5.23
C PRO A 141 22.68 1.71 -6.66
N ALA A 142 22.88 0.88 -7.66
CA ALA A 142 22.55 1.19 -9.05
C ALA A 142 21.06 1.47 -9.23
N ASP A 143 20.17 0.76 -8.53
CA ASP A 143 18.71 0.95 -8.62
C ASP A 143 18.30 2.36 -8.24
N CYS A 144 18.81 2.88 -7.11
CA CYS A 144 18.54 4.26 -6.70
C CYS A 144 19.24 5.27 -7.62
N ALA A 145 20.52 5.05 -7.92
CA ALA A 145 21.31 5.98 -8.71
C ALA A 145 20.74 6.21 -10.12
N GLU A 146 20.37 5.13 -10.82
CA GLU A 146 19.78 5.22 -12.15
C GLU A 146 18.41 5.93 -12.15
N LYS A 147 17.61 5.69 -11.11
CA LYS A 147 16.26 6.26 -11.00
C LYS A 147 16.24 7.74 -10.62
N VAL A 148 17.31 8.27 -10.06
CA VAL A 148 17.41 9.70 -9.71
C VAL A 148 18.31 10.50 -10.64
N ALA A 149 19.16 9.86 -11.46
CA ALA A 149 20.24 10.49 -12.21
C ALA A 149 19.79 11.60 -13.19
N ASP A 150 18.62 11.45 -13.79
CA ASP A 150 18.05 12.39 -14.78
C ASP A 150 16.96 13.29 -14.19
N LEU A 151 16.73 13.25 -12.88
CA LEU A 151 15.70 14.06 -12.23
C LEU A 151 16.19 15.48 -11.92
N ASP A 152 15.26 16.43 -12.00
CA ASP A 152 15.44 17.77 -11.40
C ASP A 152 15.09 17.67 -9.90
N PRO A 153 16.07 17.85 -8.98
CA PRO A 153 15.80 17.79 -7.55
C PRO A 153 14.78 18.83 -7.09
N GLU A 154 14.68 19.97 -7.79
CA GLU A 154 13.75 21.04 -7.42
C GLU A 154 12.27 20.67 -7.67
N THR A 155 12.00 19.66 -8.51
CA THR A 155 10.65 19.19 -8.86
C THR A 155 10.36 17.76 -8.41
N THR A 156 11.23 17.16 -7.60
CA THR A 156 11.13 15.78 -7.15
C THR A 156 10.66 15.67 -5.70
N LEU A 157 9.63 14.85 -5.46
CA LEU A 157 9.11 14.47 -4.13
C LEU A 157 9.50 13.02 -3.83
N PHE A 158 10.05 12.77 -2.65
CA PHE A 158 10.38 11.42 -2.17
C PHE A 158 9.40 10.95 -1.12
N ILE A 159 8.88 9.73 -1.28
CA ILE A 159 8.05 9.04 -0.29
C ILE A 159 8.87 7.89 0.30
N VAL A 160 9.20 7.96 1.59
CA VAL A 160 9.91 6.88 2.29
C VAL A 160 8.89 5.96 2.96
N ALA A 161 8.66 4.80 2.36
CA ALA A 161 7.63 3.86 2.79
C ALA A 161 8.22 2.70 3.61
N SER A 162 8.14 2.82 4.94
CA SER A 162 8.59 1.78 5.88
C SER A 162 7.79 1.85 7.18
N LYS A 163 6.99 0.82 7.50
CA LYS A 163 6.10 0.79 8.67
C LYS A 163 6.82 1.14 9.97
N THR A 164 7.93 0.49 10.24
CA THR A 164 8.73 0.66 11.46
C THR A 164 9.86 1.66 11.31
N PHE A 165 10.08 2.17 10.11
CA PHE A 165 11.20 3.04 9.75
C PHE A 165 12.56 2.48 10.18
N THR A 166 12.72 1.13 10.02
CA THR A 166 13.94 0.39 10.39
C THR A 166 14.40 -0.57 9.29
N THR A 167 13.64 -0.71 8.20
CA THR A 167 14.00 -1.61 7.10
C THR A 167 15.30 -1.12 6.47
N LEU A 168 16.34 -1.93 6.57
CA LEU A 168 17.71 -1.55 6.19
C LEU A 168 17.79 -1.05 4.75
N GLU A 169 17.21 -1.80 3.82
CA GLU A 169 17.22 -1.52 2.39
C GLU A 169 16.52 -0.19 2.09
N THR A 170 15.33 0.00 2.63
CA THR A 170 14.55 1.23 2.44
C THR A 170 15.31 2.44 2.98
N LEU A 171 15.86 2.36 4.20
CA LEU A 171 16.56 3.49 4.79
C LEU A 171 17.93 3.77 4.14
N THR A 172 18.59 2.74 3.62
CA THR A 172 19.83 2.91 2.86
C THR A 172 19.56 3.67 1.57
N ASN A 173 18.55 3.24 0.81
CA ASN A 173 18.14 3.93 -0.41
C ASN A 173 17.62 5.35 -0.12
N ALA A 174 16.85 5.53 0.96
CA ALA A 174 16.36 6.85 1.34
C ALA A 174 17.49 7.82 1.69
N ARG A 175 18.54 7.35 2.40
CA ARG A 175 19.73 8.16 2.67
C ARG A 175 20.49 8.50 1.39
N MET A 176 20.67 7.53 0.49
CA MET A 176 21.29 7.75 -0.81
C MET A 176 20.55 8.80 -1.62
N ALA A 177 19.22 8.67 -1.74
CA ALA A 177 18.39 9.64 -2.45
C ALA A 177 18.45 11.03 -1.79
N ARG A 178 18.45 11.10 -0.45
CA ARG A 178 18.60 12.36 0.30
C ARG A 178 19.96 13.01 0.07
N ASP A 179 21.03 12.22 0.11
CA ASP A 179 22.39 12.74 -0.06
C ASP A 179 22.59 13.24 -1.51
N TRP A 180 22.08 12.51 -2.50
CA TRP A 180 22.03 12.96 -3.89
C TRP A 180 21.25 14.27 -4.03
N PHE A 181 20.04 14.32 -3.47
CA PHE A 181 19.16 15.48 -3.52
C PHE A 181 19.82 16.73 -2.91
N LEU A 182 20.31 16.63 -1.67
CA LEU A 182 20.94 17.75 -0.98
C LEU A 182 22.26 18.17 -1.63
N GLY A 183 23.07 17.20 -2.07
CA GLY A 183 24.33 17.48 -2.77
C GLY A 183 24.09 18.24 -4.07
N THR A 184 23.13 17.80 -4.89
CA THR A 184 22.80 18.45 -6.17
C THR A 184 22.28 19.88 -5.97
N LEU A 185 21.45 20.13 -4.95
CA LEU A 185 20.95 21.48 -4.64
C LEU A 185 22.07 22.42 -4.14
N VAL A 186 22.99 21.92 -3.30
CA VAL A 186 24.13 22.70 -2.80
C VAL A 186 25.11 22.97 -3.91
N ASP A 187 25.53 21.97 -4.68
CA ASP A 187 26.51 22.11 -5.76
C ASP A 187 25.96 23.01 -6.89
N GLY A 188 24.63 22.99 -7.10
CA GLY A 188 23.96 23.90 -8.01
C GLY A 188 23.74 25.31 -7.49
N GLY A 189 24.11 25.59 -6.23
CA GLY A 189 23.90 26.88 -5.57
C GLY A 189 22.43 27.24 -5.35
N VAL A 190 21.53 26.24 -5.35
CA VAL A 190 20.10 26.41 -5.14
C VAL A 190 19.77 26.65 -3.66
N ILE A 191 20.49 25.98 -2.77
CA ILE A 191 20.43 26.21 -1.33
C ILE A 191 21.84 26.43 -0.75
N GLU A 192 21.90 27.10 0.38
CA GLU A 192 23.17 27.24 1.15
C GLU A 192 23.52 25.91 1.82
N ASP A 193 24.82 25.65 1.99
CA ASP A 193 25.29 24.45 2.71
C ASP A 193 25.25 24.69 4.24
N THR A 194 24.03 24.81 4.75
CA THR A 194 23.75 24.97 6.18
C THR A 194 22.72 23.94 6.63
N ASP A 195 22.74 23.58 7.90
CA ASP A 195 21.77 22.63 8.46
C ASP A 195 20.32 23.11 8.32
N ASP A 196 20.10 24.43 8.45
CA ASP A 196 18.74 25.00 8.33
C ASP A 196 18.22 24.94 6.89
N ALA A 197 19.04 25.27 5.90
CA ALA A 197 18.67 25.17 4.49
C ALA A 197 18.45 23.71 4.08
N ARG A 198 19.29 22.79 4.52
CA ARG A 198 19.13 21.35 4.30
C ARG A 198 17.83 20.82 4.91
N ARG A 199 17.50 21.17 6.17
CA ARG A 199 16.23 20.81 6.82
C ARG A 199 15.03 21.39 6.07
N GLY A 200 15.11 22.64 5.67
CA GLY A 200 14.07 23.30 4.89
C GLY A 200 13.80 22.61 3.55
N ALA A 201 14.86 22.16 2.86
CA ALA A 201 14.72 21.40 1.62
C ALA A 201 14.09 20.01 1.87
N ILE A 202 14.52 19.26 2.89
CA ILE A 202 13.93 17.97 3.24
C ILE A 202 12.44 18.11 3.55
N ALA A 203 12.04 19.12 4.32
CA ALA A 203 10.64 19.34 4.69
C ALA A 203 9.72 19.60 3.48
N LYS A 204 10.26 20.03 2.35
CA LYS A 204 9.51 20.28 1.10
C LYS A 204 9.52 19.10 0.13
N HIS A 205 10.50 18.21 0.25
CA HIS A 205 10.76 17.19 -0.74
C HIS A 205 10.67 15.75 -0.21
N PHE A 206 10.53 15.56 1.11
CA PHE A 206 10.41 14.23 1.70
C PHE A 206 9.18 14.10 2.57
N VAL A 207 8.45 13.01 2.37
CA VAL A 207 7.33 12.57 3.21
C VAL A 207 7.51 11.09 3.57
N ALA A 208 6.81 10.62 4.58
CA ALA A 208 6.94 9.24 5.04
C ALA A 208 5.61 8.49 5.04
N VAL A 209 5.65 7.21 4.73
CA VAL A 209 4.58 6.27 5.04
C VAL A 209 5.06 5.37 6.18
N SER A 210 4.72 5.75 7.40
CA SER A 210 5.25 5.12 8.62
C SER A 210 4.40 5.45 9.85
N THR A 211 4.50 4.58 10.87
CA THR A 211 3.95 4.82 12.21
C THR A 211 5.03 5.23 13.23
N ALA A 212 6.31 5.15 12.86
CA ALA A 212 7.45 5.42 13.75
C ALA A 212 7.87 6.89 13.67
N LEU A 213 7.02 7.80 14.19
CA LEU A 213 7.16 9.25 14.04
C LEU A 213 8.49 9.80 14.57
N ASP A 214 9.00 9.25 15.67
CA ASP A 214 10.32 9.67 16.22
C ASP A 214 11.44 9.42 15.22
N LYS A 215 11.47 8.26 14.57
CA LYS A 215 12.46 7.90 13.56
C LYS A 215 12.31 8.69 12.26
N VAL A 216 11.08 9.02 11.91
CA VAL A 216 10.77 9.91 10.79
C VAL A 216 11.38 11.30 11.04
N ALA A 217 11.21 11.83 12.25
CA ALA A 217 11.79 13.10 12.67
C ALA A 217 13.35 13.05 12.71
N GLU A 218 13.94 11.97 13.21
CA GLU A 218 15.40 11.75 13.20
C GLU A 218 15.98 11.74 11.77
N PHE A 219 15.23 11.25 10.80
CA PHE A 219 15.62 11.28 9.39
C PHE A 219 15.62 12.71 8.81
N GLY A 220 14.86 13.62 9.40
CA GLY A 220 14.67 15.01 9.00
C GLY A 220 13.33 15.29 8.32
N ILE A 221 12.44 14.31 8.25
CA ILE A 221 11.07 14.47 7.72
C ILE A 221 10.18 15.02 8.86
N ASP A 222 9.39 16.05 8.55
CA ASP A 222 8.39 16.55 9.50
C ASP A 222 7.32 15.48 9.76
N PRO A 223 7.09 15.05 11.02
CA PRO A 223 6.07 14.06 11.35
C PRO A 223 4.65 14.41 10.89
N VAL A 224 4.35 15.70 10.69
CA VAL A 224 3.08 16.13 10.10
C VAL A 224 2.90 15.59 8.67
N ASN A 225 3.98 15.32 7.96
CA ASN A 225 4.02 14.73 6.62
C ASN A 225 4.23 13.21 6.63
N ALA A 226 3.94 12.55 7.76
CA ALA A 226 3.92 11.10 7.86
C ALA A 226 2.48 10.57 7.79
N PHE A 227 2.30 9.49 7.03
CA PHE A 227 1.03 8.81 6.82
C PHE A 227 1.10 7.41 7.43
N GLY A 228 0.26 7.14 8.43
CA GLY A 228 0.26 5.90 9.17
C GLY A 228 -0.66 4.83 8.57
N PHE A 229 -0.45 3.60 9.01
CA PHE A 229 -1.35 2.47 8.77
C PHE A 229 -1.19 1.45 9.91
N TRP A 230 -2.07 0.46 10.00
CA TRP A 230 -2.27 -0.33 11.23
C TRP A 230 -1.55 -1.67 11.22
N ASN A 231 -1.45 -2.30 12.41
CA ASN A 231 -0.83 -3.62 12.55
C ASN A 231 -1.62 -4.74 11.88
N TRP A 232 -2.93 -4.58 11.76
CA TRP A 232 -3.83 -5.50 11.08
C TRP A 232 -3.76 -5.40 9.54
N VAL A 233 -2.89 -4.54 8.98
CA VAL A 233 -2.56 -4.49 7.56
C VAL A 233 -1.27 -5.24 7.30
N GLY A 234 -1.34 -6.32 6.51
CA GLY A 234 -0.17 -7.05 6.02
C GLY A 234 0.49 -6.36 4.84
N GLY A 235 1.83 -6.31 4.83
CA GLY A 235 2.61 -5.54 3.84
C GLY A 235 2.25 -5.83 2.38
N ARG A 236 2.13 -7.11 1.99
CA ARG A 236 1.83 -7.51 0.59
C ARG A 236 0.42 -7.17 0.11
N TYR A 237 -0.49 -6.76 0.99
CA TYR A 237 -1.85 -6.33 0.68
C TYR A 237 -2.14 -4.90 1.15
N SER A 238 -1.10 -4.05 1.23
CA SER A 238 -1.20 -2.74 1.85
C SER A 238 -1.42 -1.57 0.88
N VAL A 239 -1.49 -1.81 -0.43
CA VAL A 239 -1.62 -0.74 -1.44
C VAL A 239 -2.91 0.08 -1.29
N ASP A 240 -3.95 -0.49 -0.69
CA ASP A 240 -5.21 0.16 -0.36
C ASP A 240 -5.19 0.96 0.98
N SER A 241 -4.01 1.04 1.63
CA SER A 241 -3.74 1.87 2.80
C SER A 241 -2.93 3.13 2.42
N ALA A 242 -2.32 3.79 3.42
CA ALA A 242 -1.37 4.90 3.19
C ALA A 242 -0.19 4.53 2.28
N VAL A 243 0.13 3.23 2.15
CA VAL A 243 1.15 2.74 1.19
C VAL A 243 0.78 3.09 -0.26
N GLY A 244 -0.50 3.28 -0.57
CA GLY A 244 -0.97 3.74 -1.87
C GLY A 244 -0.80 5.24 -2.14
N LEU A 245 -0.13 6.00 -1.28
CA LEU A 245 0.06 7.45 -1.45
C LEU A 245 0.62 7.85 -2.83
N PRO A 246 1.65 7.18 -3.40
CA PRO A 246 2.13 7.53 -4.74
C PRO A 246 1.06 7.33 -5.81
N VAL A 247 0.22 6.30 -5.67
CA VAL A 247 -0.91 6.05 -6.58
C VAL A 247 -1.97 7.15 -6.43
N ALA A 248 -2.34 7.51 -5.19
CA ALA A 248 -3.31 8.58 -4.94
C ALA A 248 -2.84 9.93 -5.49
N ILE A 249 -1.54 10.22 -5.47
CA ILE A 249 -0.97 11.40 -6.13
C ILE A 249 -1.09 11.27 -7.66
N ALA A 250 -0.77 10.11 -8.21
CA ALA A 250 -0.75 9.89 -9.65
C ALA A 250 -2.14 10.00 -10.29
N ILE A 251 -3.14 9.25 -9.79
CA ILE A 251 -4.49 9.17 -10.37
C ILE A 251 -5.52 10.09 -9.72
N GLY A 252 -5.16 10.75 -8.63
CA GLY A 252 -6.00 11.65 -7.86
C GLY A 252 -6.88 10.96 -6.81
N PRO A 253 -7.41 11.76 -5.86
CA PRO A 253 -8.27 11.27 -4.79
C PRO A 253 -9.51 10.51 -5.29
N ASP A 254 -10.17 11.00 -6.34
CA ASP A 254 -11.36 10.35 -6.89
C ASP A 254 -11.01 9.00 -7.53
N GLY A 255 -9.95 8.95 -8.34
CA GLY A 255 -9.46 7.70 -8.91
C GLY A 255 -9.06 6.67 -7.85
N PHE A 256 -8.47 7.13 -6.74
CA PHE A 256 -8.13 6.23 -5.64
C PHE A 256 -9.37 5.76 -4.86
N ARG A 257 -10.40 6.60 -4.70
CA ARG A 257 -11.71 6.17 -4.14
C ARG A 257 -12.38 5.11 -5.00
N ASP A 258 -12.38 5.29 -6.32
CA ASP A 258 -12.92 4.30 -7.26
C ASP A 258 -12.15 2.97 -7.20
N PHE A 259 -10.82 3.04 -7.04
CA PHE A 259 -9.98 1.87 -6.82
C PHE A 259 -10.37 1.13 -5.53
N LEU A 260 -10.56 1.83 -4.41
CA LEU A 260 -11.03 1.23 -3.15
C LEU A 260 -12.45 0.68 -3.26
N ALA A 261 -13.34 1.35 -4.00
CA ALA A 261 -14.70 0.88 -4.23
C ALA A 261 -14.74 -0.44 -5.00
N GLY A 262 -13.80 -0.65 -5.93
CA GLY A 262 -13.64 -1.94 -6.62
C GLY A 262 -13.30 -3.08 -5.66
N PHE A 263 -12.38 -2.86 -4.72
CA PHE A 263 -12.08 -3.83 -3.66
C PHE A 263 -13.30 -4.08 -2.77
N HIS A 264 -14.00 -3.01 -2.36
CA HIS A 264 -15.21 -3.14 -1.53
C HIS A 264 -16.28 -3.99 -2.20
N ALA A 265 -16.49 -3.82 -3.50
CA ALA A 265 -17.44 -4.63 -4.25
C ALA A 265 -17.10 -6.12 -4.21
N VAL A 266 -15.81 -6.48 -4.29
CA VAL A 266 -15.34 -7.87 -4.14
C VAL A 266 -15.51 -8.37 -2.71
N ASP A 267 -15.26 -7.52 -1.70
CA ASP A 267 -15.51 -7.86 -0.29
C ASP A 267 -16.98 -8.19 -0.04
N GLN A 268 -17.90 -7.37 -0.56
CA GLN A 268 -19.33 -7.61 -0.44
C GLN A 268 -19.75 -8.91 -1.15
N HIS A 269 -19.22 -9.16 -2.34
CA HIS A 269 -19.45 -10.41 -3.04
C HIS A 269 -18.92 -11.61 -2.22
N PHE A 270 -17.71 -11.52 -1.66
CA PHE A 270 -17.15 -12.58 -0.81
C PHE A 270 -18.01 -12.82 0.45
N LEU A 271 -18.52 -11.76 1.05
CA LEU A 271 -19.31 -11.83 2.27
C LEU A 271 -20.71 -12.43 2.04
N THR A 272 -21.38 -12.06 0.94
CA THR A 272 -22.82 -12.26 0.77
C THR A 272 -23.21 -13.31 -0.27
N GLU A 273 -22.32 -13.61 -1.25
CA GLU A 273 -22.69 -14.52 -2.34
C GLU A 273 -22.74 -15.97 -1.87
N ALA A 274 -23.63 -16.74 -2.47
CA ALA A 274 -23.76 -18.17 -2.21
C ALA A 274 -22.45 -18.91 -2.57
N PRO A 275 -22.06 -19.95 -1.81
CA PRO A 275 -20.76 -20.61 -1.97
C PRO A 275 -20.46 -21.06 -3.41
N GLU A 276 -21.46 -21.55 -4.13
CA GLU A 276 -21.36 -22.08 -5.50
C GLU A 276 -21.09 -20.98 -6.54
N ARG A 277 -21.30 -19.72 -6.18
CA ARG A 277 -21.09 -18.55 -7.05
C ARG A 277 -20.11 -17.54 -6.47
N ASN A 278 -19.59 -17.80 -5.29
CA ASN A 278 -18.66 -16.93 -4.59
C ASN A 278 -17.27 -17.04 -5.20
N VAL A 279 -16.92 -16.10 -6.07
CA VAL A 279 -15.68 -16.15 -6.86
C VAL A 279 -14.42 -16.23 -5.98
N PRO A 280 -14.19 -15.38 -4.96
CA PRO A 280 -13.02 -15.49 -4.10
C PRO A 280 -12.94 -16.84 -3.37
N LEU A 281 -14.08 -17.37 -2.91
CA LEU A 281 -14.15 -18.67 -2.26
C LEU A 281 -13.77 -19.80 -3.21
N LEU A 282 -14.37 -19.82 -4.41
CA LEU A 282 -14.08 -20.84 -5.43
C LEU A 282 -12.63 -20.78 -5.89
N MET A 283 -12.07 -19.58 -6.09
CA MET A 283 -10.65 -19.43 -6.42
C MET A 283 -9.75 -20.01 -5.32
N GLY A 284 -10.06 -19.77 -4.06
CA GLY A 284 -9.34 -20.34 -2.91
C GLY A 284 -9.42 -21.87 -2.88
N LEU A 285 -10.60 -22.43 -3.11
CA LEU A 285 -10.82 -23.89 -3.16
C LEU A 285 -10.08 -24.53 -4.34
N LEU A 286 -10.12 -23.91 -5.53
CA LEU A 286 -9.36 -24.38 -6.69
C LEU A 286 -7.85 -24.33 -6.42
N ASN A 287 -7.34 -23.30 -5.74
CA ASN A 287 -5.94 -23.26 -5.34
C ASN A 287 -5.58 -24.42 -4.41
N VAL A 288 -6.43 -24.76 -3.43
CA VAL A 288 -6.24 -25.96 -2.60
C VAL A 288 -6.20 -27.22 -3.46
N TRP A 289 -7.07 -27.32 -4.45
CA TRP A 289 -7.09 -28.45 -5.37
C TRP A 289 -5.78 -28.57 -6.15
N TYR A 290 -5.34 -27.49 -6.83
CA TYR A 290 -4.11 -27.51 -7.63
C TYR A 290 -2.86 -27.81 -6.81
N VAL A 291 -2.73 -27.26 -5.62
CA VAL A 291 -1.54 -27.47 -4.77
C VAL A 291 -1.44 -28.90 -4.24
N ASN A 292 -2.54 -29.62 -4.10
CA ASN A 292 -2.56 -30.96 -3.48
C ASN A 292 -2.65 -32.10 -4.47
N PHE A 293 -3.11 -31.87 -5.70
CA PHE A 293 -3.40 -32.94 -6.67
C PHE A 293 -2.68 -32.80 -8.02
N PHE A 294 -1.99 -31.67 -8.25
CA PHE A 294 -1.19 -31.40 -9.43
C PHE A 294 0.15 -30.77 -9.02
#